data_30ad752b80da8962b5318842ebb4997c
#
_entry.id   30ad752b80da8962b5318842ebb4997c
#
_cell.length_a   1.000
_cell.length_b   1.000
_cell.length_c   1.000
_cell.angle_alpha   90.00
_cell.angle_beta   90.00
_cell.angle_gamma   90.00
#
_symmetry.space_group_name_H-M   'P 1'
#
loop_
_entity.id
_entity.type
_entity.pdbx_description
1 polymer ?
#
loop_
_entity_poly.entity_id
_entity_poly.type
_entity_poly.pdbx_seq_one_letter_code
_entity_poly.pdbx_strand_id
1 'polypeptide(L)'
;MRKRLATALAAVALLLAMTATASAEPPVSTYEITITNLTSGQPFTPPLVATHRKSIDLFDVGRPASHEIQQIAENGNLDPAVALATGSSKVFDAQVVLGEVPPLLPGASRTFTVSAVPGAENLTWVSMLICTNDGFTGLDTLGLPKNVGDGSVQYTNGYDAGTEINTETWSDLVPPCAPLTGVGDQGG
;
A
#
# COMPACT_ATOMS: atom_id res chain seq x y z
N MET A 1 21.60 88.66 -19.21
CA MET A 1 22.39 87.44 -18.89
C MET A 1 21.50 86.51 -18.05
N ARG A 2 20.96 85.45 -18.66
CA ARG A 2 20.04 84.45 -17.96
C ARG A 2 20.83 83.14 -17.83
N LYS A 3 21.15 82.76 -16.57
CA LYS A 3 21.75 81.51 -16.23
C LYS A 3 20.62 80.40 -16.18
N ARG A 4 20.74 79.40 -17.00
CA ARG A 4 19.84 78.24 -16.97
C ARG A 4 20.43 77.19 -16.03
N LEU A 5 19.71 76.91 -14.95
CA LEU A 5 19.98 75.73 -14.09
C LEU A 5 19.48 74.50 -14.80
N ALA A 6 20.35 73.54 -15.00
CA ALA A 6 19.99 72.19 -15.45
C ALA A 6 19.85 71.34 -14.22
N THR A 7 18.63 70.86 -14.02
CA THR A 7 18.29 69.88 -12.95
C THR A 7 18.48 68.46 -13.51
N ALA A 8 19.45 67.72 -12.99
CA ALA A 8 19.65 66.32 -13.33
C ALA A 8 18.74 65.47 -12.45
N LEU A 9 17.77 64.77 -13.06
CA LEU A 9 16.98 63.71 -12.40
C LEU A 9 17.76 62.37 -12.42
N ALA A 10 18.20 61.93 -11.24
CA ALA A 10 18.76 60.60 -11.07
C ALA A 10 17.61 59.61 -10.81
N ALA A 11 17.31 58.75 -11.79
CA ALA A 11 16.39 57.66 -11.65
C ALA A 11 17.12 56.48 -11.00
N VAL A 12 16.80 56.19 -9.73
CA VAL A 12 17.25 54.98 -9.03
C VAL A 12 16.29 53.83 -9.40
N ALA A 13 16.73 52.94 -10.28
CA ALA A 13 16.03 51.72 -10.60
C ALA A 13 16.31 50.67 -9.49
N LEU A 14 15.33 50.43 -8.60
CA LEU A 14 15.37 49.40 -7.58
C LEU A 14 15.05 48.07 -8.26
N LEU A 15 16.06 47.26 -8.62
CA LEU A 15 15.85 45.87 -9.04
C LEU A 15 15.50 45.03 -7.81
N LEU A 16 14.19 44.70 -7.64
CA LEU A 16 13.79 43.62 -6.76
C LEU A 16 14.21 42.28 -7.40
N ALA A 17 15.31 41.72 -6.96
CA ALA A 17 15.65 40.32 -7.23
C ALA A 17 14.67 39.43 -6.47
N MET A 18 13.63 38.94 -7.13
CA MET A 18 12.81 37.85 -6.63
C MET A 18 13.66 36.57 -6.64
N THR A 19 14.25 36.22 -5.51
CA THR A 19 14.85 34.91 -5.31
C THR A 19 13.71 33.91 -5.23
N ALA A 20 13.42 33.24 -6.34
CA ALA A 20 12.57 32.04 -6.33
C ALA A 20 13.29 30.99 -5.47
N THR A 21 12.82 30.78 -4.26
CA THR A 21 13.24 29.63 -3.46
C THR A 21 12.68 28.38 -4.15
N ALA A 22 13.55 27.72 -4.92
CA ALA A 22 13.24 26.38 -5.42
C ALA A 22 13.00 25.51 -4.18
N SER A 23 11.76 25.13 -3.96
CA SER A 23 11.44 24.12 -2.96
C SER A 23 12.06 22.81 -3.46
N ALA A 24 13.12 22.34 -2.80
CA ALA A 24 13.69 21.04 -3.12
C ALA A 24 12.61 19.99 -2.86
N GLU A 25 12.37 19.12 -3.83
CA GLU A 25 11.51 17.98 -3.61
C GLU A 25 12.05 17.13 -2.46
N PRO A 26 11.18 16.56 -1.60
CA PRO A 26 11.62 15.72 -0.51
C PRO A 26 12.39 14.51 -1.06
N PRO A 27 13.47 14.09 -0.39
CA PRO A 27 14.24 12.94 -0.83
C PRO A 27 13.36 11.67 -0.86
N VAL A 28 13.39 10.93 -1.96
CA VAL A 28 12.69 9.67 -2.13
C VAL A 28 13.61 8.52 -1.74
N SER A 29 13.15 7.66 -0.84
CA SER A 29 13.81 6.41 -0.50
C SER A 29 13.11 5.24 -1.19
N THR A 30 13.88 4.26 -1.66
CA THR A 30 13.36 3.04 -2.30
C THR A 30 13.66 1.84 -1.41
N TYR A 31 12.68 0.97 -1.22
CA TYR A 31 12.78 -0.24 -0.43
C TYR A 31 12.47 -1.45 -1.29
N GLU A 32 13.28 -2.50 -1.16
CA GLU A 32 12.98 -3.81 -1.70
C GLU A 32 12.18 -4.60 -0.67
N ILE A 33 11.03 -5.08 -1.07
CA ILE A 33 10.10 -5.84 -0.22
C ILE A 33 9.96 -7.25 -0.80
N THR A 34 10.01 -8.25 0.06
CA THR A 34 9.68 -9.63 -0.31
C THR A 34 8.54 -10.13 0.56
N ILE A 35 7.45 -10.54 -0.06
CA ILE A 35 6.33 -11.25 0.60
C ILE A 35 6.46 -12.72 0.25
N THR A 36 6.54 -13.58 1.27
CA THR A 36 6.58 -15.03 1.14
C THR A 36 5.33 -15.65 1.74
N ASN A 37 4.63 -16.48 0.97
CA ASN A 37 3.50 -17.25 1.47
C ASN A 37 4.01 -18.49 2.22
N LEU A 38 3.92 -18.47 3.54
CA LEU A 38 4.38 -19.56 4.42
C LEU A 38 3.28 -20.58 4.76
N THR A 39 2.09 -20.45 4.19
CA THR A 39 1.00 -21.40 4.44
C THR A 39 1.27 -22.75 3.78
N SER A 40 0.65 -23.81 4.27
CA SER A 40 0.76 -25.14 3.70
C SER A 40 -0.19 -25.40 2.53
N GLY A 41 -1.25 -24.59 2.37
CA GLY A 41 -2.28 -24.84 1.35
C GLY A 41 -3.12 -23.64 0.95
N GLN A 42 -2.83 -22.44 1.49
CA GLN A 42 -3.67 -21.27 1.29
C GLN A 42 -3.05 -20.29 0.28
N PRO A 43 -3.57 -20.18 -0.96
CA PRO A 43 -3.10 -19.17 -1.92
C PRO A 43 -3.56 -17.76 -1.51
N PHE A 44 -2.76 -16.76 -1.89
CA PHE A 44 -3.11 -15.34 -1.70
C PHE A 44 -3.44 -14.70 -3.04
N THR A 45 -4.42 -13.79 -3.06
CA THR A 45 -4.57 -12.87 -4.20
C THR A 45 -3.31 -12.01 -4.37
N PRO A 46 -3.10 -11.34 -5.52
CA PRO A 46 -2.05 -10.34 -5.63
C PRO A 46 -2.15 -9.30 -4.51
N PRO A 47 -1.07 -9.07 -3.74
CA PRO A 47 -1.12 -8.10 -2.64
C PRO A 47 -1.30 -6.66 -3.14
N LEU A 48 -2.17 -5.89 -2.49
CA LEU A 48 -2.11 -4.43 -2.52
C LEU A 48 -1.09 -3.97 -1.49
N VAL A 49 -0.17 -3.12 -1.92
CA VAL A 49 0.90 -2.59 -1.07
C VAL A 49 0.89 -1.07 -1.17
N ALA A 50 1.07 -0.38 -0.05
CA ALA A 50 1.15 1.08 -0.03
C ALA A 50 2.17 1.59 0.99
N THR A 51 2.82 2.71 0.67
CA THR A 51 3.57 3.52 1.63
C THR A 51 2.79 4.78 1.95
N HIS A 52 2.70 5.12 3.23
CA HIS A 52 1.77 6.15 3.68
C HIS A 52 2.21 6.82 4.98
N ARG A 53 1.52 7.91 5.32
CA ARG A 53 1.63 8.56 6.63
C ARG A 53 0.98 7.70 7.71
N LYS A 54 1.52 7.72 8.93
CA LYS A 54 1.02 6.95 10.07
C LYS A 54 -0.47 7.17 10.40
N SER A 55 -1.08 8.22 9.88
CA SER A 55 -2.52 8.52 10.08
C SER A 55 -3.45 7.79 9.07
N ILE A 56 -2.92 6.93 8.22
CA ILE A 56 -3.66 5.93 7.45
C ILE A 56 -3.65 4.64 8.24
N ASP A 57 -4.80 3.99 8.29
CA ASP A 57 -5.06 2.74 8.94
C ASP A 57 -6.02 1.97 8.04
N LEU A 58 -5.64 0.81 7.57
CA LEU A 58 -6.44 0.01 6.64
C LEU A 58 -7.31 -0.98 7.41
N PHE A 59 -6.79 -1.55 8.49
CA PHE A 59 -7.54 -2.45 9.36
C PHE A 59 -6.97 -2.46 10.79
N ASP A 60 -7.85 -2.63 11.74
CA ASP A 60 -7.56 -2.79 13.16
C ASP A 60 -8.00 -4.18 13.62
N VAL A 61 -7.10 -4.98 14.17
CA VAL A 61 -7.45 -6.29 14.72
C VAL A 61 -8.42 -6.14 15.90
N GLY A 62 -9.55 -6.84 15.83
CA GLY A 62 -10.63 -6.75 16.83
C GLY A 62 -11.62 -5.61 16.60
N ARG A 63 -11.56 -4.93 15.47
CA ARG A 63 -12.56 -3.96 15.00
C ARG A 63 -13.32 -4.54 13.81
N PRO A 64 -14.55 -4.08 13.55
CA PRO A 64 -15.26 -4.43 12.32
C PRO A 64 -14.43 -4.07 11.08
N ALA A 65 -14.44 -4.95 10.09
CA ALA A 65 -13.78 -4.69 8.81
C ALA A 65 -14.37 -3.46 8.11
N SER A 66 -13.50 -2.70 7.44
CA SER A 66 -13.95 -1.64 6.53
C SER A 66 -14.57 -2.25 5.27
N HIS A 67 -15.25 -1.44 4.46
CA HIS A 67 -15.75 -1.88 3.16
C HIS A 67 -14.63 -2.41 2.24
N GLU A 68 -13.48 -1.77 2.28
CA GLU A 68 -12.31 -2.16 1.49
C GLU A 68 -11.79 -3.54 1.91
N ILE A 69 -11.67 -3.80 3.21
CA ILE A 69 -11.26 -5.10 3.74
C ILE A 69 -12.31 -6.17 3.45
N GLN A 70 -13.59 -5.86 3.60
CA GLN A 70 -14.68 -6.77 3.23
C GLN A 70 -14.56 -7.19 1.77
N GLN A 71 -14.42 -6.25 0.84
CA GLN A 71 -14.33 -6.54 -0.59
C GLN A 71 -13.09 -7.37 -0.96
N ILE A 72 -11.98 -7.14 -0.26
CA ILE A 72 -10.77 -7.96 -0.42
C ILE A 72 -11.00 -9.36 0.12
N ALA A 73 -11.50 -9.48 1.34
CA ALA A 73 -11.60 -10.74 2.06
C ALA A 73 -12.63 -11.71 1.47
N GLU A 74 -13.79 -11.18 1.04
CA GLU A 74 -14.88 -11.99 0.46
C GLU A 74 -14.68 -12.27 -1.03
N ASN A 75 -14.17 -11.31 -1.79
CA ASN A 75 -14.21 -11.34 -3.26
C ASN A 75 -12.85 -11.25 -3.95
N GLY A 76 -11.78 -10.99 -3.19
CA GLY A 76 -10.47 -10.64 -3.76
C GLY A 76 -10.49 -9.32 -4.56
N ASN A 77 -11.53 -8.52 -4.37
CA ASN A 77 -11.71 -7.25 -5.08
C ASN A 77 -10.89 -6.14 -4.43
N LEU A 78 -9.80 -5.75 -5.09
CA LEU A 78 -8.90 -4.69 -4.63
C LEU A 78 -9.34 -3.28 -5.03
N ASP A 79 -10.30 -3.12 -5.94
CA ASP A 79 -10.64 -1.81 -6.53
C ASP A 79 -11.01 -0.74 -5.49
N PRO A 80 -11.83 -1.01 -4.45
CA PRO A 80 -12.13 -0.01 -3.45
C PRO A 80 -10.89 0.44 -2.66
N ALA A 81 -10.04 -0.51 -2.28
CA ALA A 81 -8.82 -0.21 -1.54
C ALA A 81 -7.77 0.53 -2.40
N VAL A 82 -7.66 0.18 -3.69
CA VAL A 82 -6.83 0.91 -4.67
C VAL A 82 -7.34 2.33 -4.82
N ALA A 83 -8.66 2.53 -4.97
CA ALA A 83 -9.26 3.85 -5.09
C ALA A 83 -9.01 4.71 -3.84
N LEU A 84 -9.14 4.11 -2.64
CA LEU A 84 -8.84 4.77 -1.37
C LEU A 84 -7.36 5.18 -1.31
N ALA A 85 -6.45 4.26 -1.64
CA ALA A 85 -5.02 4.53 -1.60
C ALA A 85 -4.61 5.63 -2.60
N THR A 86 -5.03 5.52 -3.85
CA THR A 86 -4.66 6.48 -4.90
C THR A 86 -5.36 7.83 -4.77
N GLY A 87 -6.52 7.88 -4.13
CA GLY A 87 -7.26 9.11 -3.83
C GLY A 87 -6.76 9.86 -2.60
N SER A 88 -5.89 9.28 -1.78
CA SER A 88 -5.43 9.86 -0.53
C SER A 88 -4.10 10.60 -0.67
N SER A 89 -4.07 11.89 -0.36
CA SER A 89 -2.82 12.67 -0.27
C SER A 89 -1.87 12.22 0.85
N LYS A 90 -2.27 11.27 1.66
CA LYS A 90 -1.48 10.67 2.73
C LYS A 90 -0.73 9.42 2.28
N VAL A 91 -1.11 8.84 1.15
CA VAL A 91 -0.42 7.72 0.49
C VAL A 91 0.60 8.31 -0.48
N PHE A 92 1.81 7.78 -0.49
CA PHE A 92 2.86 8.23 -1.39
C PHE A 92 3.03 7.28 -2.58
N ASP A 93 3.04 5.96 -2.32
CA ASP A 93 3.15 4.93 -3.34
C ASP A 93 2.10 3.85 -3.06
N ALA A 94 1.45 3.35 -4.10
CA ALA A 94 0.49 2.25 -3.98
C ALA A 94 0.49 1.42 -5.25
N GLN A 95 0.57 0.10 -5.10
CA GLN A 95 0.61 -0.82 -6.22
C GLN A 95 -0.03 -2.17 -5.88
N VAL A 96 -0.58 -2.83 -6.89
CA VAL A 96 -0.96 -4.24 -6.83
C VAL A 96 0.18 -5.08 -7.39
N VAL A 97 0.71 -5.99 -6.58
CA VAL A 97 1.87 -6.82 -6.94
C VAL A 97 1.40 -8.09 -7.65
N LEU A 98 1.26 -8.01 -8.97
CA LEU A 98 0.71 -9.11 -9.79
C LEU A 98 1.64 -10.32 -9.88
N GLY A 99 2.97 -10.12 -10.09
CA GLY A 99 3.89 -11.19 -10.40
C GLY A 99 3.64 -11.83 -11.78
N GLU A 100 4.48 -12.78 -12.19
CA GLU A 100 4.36 -13.47 -13.49
C GLU A 100 3.13 -14.38 -13.54
N VAL A 101 2.83 -15.05 -12.45
CA VAL A 101 1.68 -15.96 -12.31
C VAL A 101 0.93 -15.64 -11.02
N PRO A 102 -0.19 -14.90 -11.08
CA PRO A 102 -1.09 -14.80 -9.92
C PRO A 102 -1.87 -16.12 -9.77
N PRO A 103 -2.23 -16.54 -8.56
CA PRO A 103 -2.01 -15.93 -7.25
C PRO A 103 -0.62 -16.22 -6.65
N LEU A 104 -0.34 -15.73 -5.44
CA LEU A 104 0.85 -16.11 -4.68
C LEU A 104 0.61 -17.47 -3.98
N LEU A 105 1.13 -18.54 -4.59
CA LEU A 105 0.94 -19.90 -4.11
C LEU A 105 1.72 -20.16 -2.81
N PRO A 106 1.32 -21.20 -2.02
CA PRO A 106 2.08 -21.65 -0.86
C PRO A 106 3.55 -21.91 -1.20
N GLY A 107 4.46 -21.43 -0.36
CA GLY A 107 5.92 -21.53 -0.55
C GLY A 107 6.51 -20.54 -1.56
N ALA A 108 5.70 -19.84 -2.33
CA ALA A 108 6.18 -18.85 -3.30
C ALA A 108 6.44 -17.49 -2.64
N SER A 109 7.29 -16.70 -3.32
CA SER A 109 7.62 -15.33 -2.91
C SER A 109 7.38 -14.33 -4.05
N ARG A 110 7.15 -13.08 -3.67
CA ARG A 110 7.13 -11.93 -4.58
C ARG A 110 8.07 -10.86 -4.04
N THR A 111 9.02 -10.45 -4.86
CA THR A 111 9.93 -9.33 -4.57
C THR A 111 9.60 -8.17 -5.51
N PHE A 112 9.50 -6.99 -4.94
CA PHE A 112 9.15 -5.75 -5.63
C PHE A 112 9.75 -4.56 -4.89
N THR A 113 9.66 -3.37 -5.49
CA THR A 113 10.12 -2.15 -4.85
C THR A 113 8.96 -1.22 -4.54
N VAL A 114 9.08 -0.50 -3.43
CA VAL A 114 8.20 0.62 -3.07
C VAL A 114 9.03 1.86 -2.81
N SER A 115 8.43 3.01 -3.02
CA SER A 115 9.04 4.31 -2.72
C SER A 115 8.39 4.93 -1.49
N ALA A 116 9.17 5.70 -0.73
CA ALA A 116 8.66 6.47 0.40
C ALA A 116 9.36 7.82 0.51
N VAL A 117 8.69 8.78 1.13
CA VAL A 117 9.23 10.11 1.45
C VAL A 117 9.14 10.38 2.94
N PRO A 118 9.91 11.33 3.48
CA PRO A 118 9.80 11.72 4.88
C PRO A 118 8.35 12.02 5.30
N GLY A 119 7.90 11.36 6.37
CA GLY A 119 6.53 11.44 6.88
C GLY A 119 5.53 10.47 6.23
N ALA A 120 5.92 9.72 5.18
CA ALA A 120 5.14 8.64 4.58
C ALA A 120 5.97 7.35 4.51
N GLU A 121 6.63 6.99 5.60
CA GLU A 121 7.58 5.88 5.76
C GLU A 121 6.93 4.70 6.49
N ASN A 122 5.62 4.54 6.38
CA ASN A 122 4.92 3.36 6.89
C ASN A 122 4.44 2.53 5.72
N LEU A 123 4.57 1.21 5.86
CA LEU A 123 4.15 0.22 4.88
C LEU A 123 2.89 -0.49 5.38
N THR A 124 1.91 -0.61 4.52
CA THR A 124 0.76 -1.51 4.68
C THR A 124 0.66 -2.41 3.46
N TRP A 125 0.31 -3.66 3.66
CA TRP A 125 -0.09 -4.55 2.58
C TRP A 125 -1.22 -5.45 3.02
N VAL A 126 -2.04 -5.90 2.05
CA VAL A 126 -3.18 -6.78 2.30
C VAL A 126 -3.42 -7.69 1.12
N SER A 127 -3.92 -8.90 1.39
CA SER A 127 -4.26 -9.90 0.39
C SER A 127 -5.36 -10.81 0.92
N MET A 128 -6.26 -11.26 0.06
CA MET A 128 -7.24 -12.29 0.39
C MET A 128 -6.56 -13.65 0.59
N LEU A 129 -7.04 -14.42 1.54
CA LEU A 129 -6.83 -15.86 1.65
C LEU A 129 -7.88 -16.56 0.79
N ILE A 130 -7.51 -16.98 -0.43
CA ILE A 130 -8.50 -17.35 -1.47
C ILE A 130 -9.44 -18.48 -1.06
N CYS A 131 -8.94 -19.44 -0.28
CA CYS A 131 -9.74 -20.61 0.14
C CYS A 131 -10.36 -20.41 1.54
N THR A 132 -10.91 -19.25 1.78
CA THR A 132 -11.70 -18.92 2.98
C THR A 132 -12.96 -18.16 2.57
N ASN A 133 -13.92 -18.02 3.47
CA ASN A 133 -15.10 -17.18 3.24
C ASN A 133 -14.69 -15.71 3.12
N ASP A 134 -14.17 -15.16 4.21
CA ASP A 134 -13.79 -13.74 4.35
C ASP A 134 -12.43 -13.60 5.05
N GLY A 135 -11.52 -14.52 4.76
CA GLY A 135 -10.16 -14.49 5.30
C GLY A 135 -9.24 -13.56 4.52
N PHE A 136 -8.40 -12.82 5.23
CA PHE A 136 -7.34 -12.02 4.64
C PHE A 136 -6.05 -12.12 5.45
N THR A 137 -4.96 -11.67 4.87
CA THR A 137 -3.66 -11.51 5.55
C THR A 137 -3.06 -10.19 5.17
N GLY A 138 -2.19 -9.68 6.01
CA GLY A 138 -1.56 -8.40 5.76
C GLY A 138 -0.77 -7.88 6.93
N LEU A 139 -0.24 -6.71 6.73
CA LEU A 139 0.51 -5.94 7.72
C LEU A 139 0.02 -4.50 7.64
N ASP A 140 -0.39 -3.93 8.74
CA ASP A 140 -0.79 -2.54 8.79
C ASP A 140 0.25 -1.67 9.50
N THR A 141 0.54 -0.53 8.89
CA THR A 141 1.33 0.58 9.45
C THR A 141 2.70 0.17 10.04
N LEU A 142 3.46 -0.66 9.30
CA LEU A 142 4.85 -0.98 9.66
C LEU A 142 5.78 0.19 9.31
N GLY A 143 6.52 0.71 10.28
CA GLY A 143 7.59 1.68 10.03
C GLY A 143 8.74 1.07 9.22
N LEU A 144 9.07 1.69 8.08
CA LEU A 144 10.19 1.28 7.23
C LEU A 144 11.54 1.64 7.86
N PRO A 145 12.62 0.87 7.59
CA PRO A 145 13.96 1.17 8.07
C PRO A 145 14.44 2.55 7.64
N LYS A 146 15.20 3.23 8.51
CA LYS A 146 15.69 4.60 8.24
C LYS A 146 17.07 4.66 7.62
N ASN A 147 17.88 3.61 7.81
CA ASN A 147 19.24 3.60 7.31
C ASN A 147 19.35 2.67 6.11
N VAL A 148 20.16 3.08 5.14
CA VAL A 148 20.48 2.26 3.96
C VAL A 148 21.16 0.95 4.40
N GLY A 149 20.65 -0.16 3.90
CA GLY A 149 21.15 -1.50 4.23
C GLY A 149 20.52 -2.15 5.46
N ASP A 150 19.74 -1.40 6.24
CA ASP A 150 18.94 -2.00 7.31
C ASP A 150 17.75 -2.77 6.71
N GLY A 151 17.40 -3.89 7.35
CA GLY A 151 16.25 -4.70 6.99
C GLY A 151 15.57 -5.28 8.21
N SER A 152 14.35 -5.73 8.05
CA SER A 152 13.60 -6.45 9.08
C SER A 152 12.75 -7.56 8.47
N VAL A 153 12.51 -8.60 9.24
CA VAL A 153 11.57 -9.68 8.88
C VAL A 153 10.37 -9.56 9.80
N GLN A 154 9.18 -9.60 9.19
CA GLN A 154 7.91 -9.56 9.90
C GLN A 154 7.10 -10.81 9.54
N TYR A 155 6.43 -11.39 10.53
CA TYR A 155 5.46 -12.46 10.32
C TYR A 155 4.07 -11.88 10.48
N THR A 156 3.18 -12.22 9.56
CA THR A 156 1.78 -11.78 9.59
C THR A 156 0.87 -12.97 9.90
N ASN A 157 -0.30 -12.68 10.45
CA ASN A 157 -1.33 -13.68 10.71
C ASN A 157 -2.34 -13.72 9.57
N GLY A 158 -3.14 -14.80 9.50
CA GLY A 158 -4.43 -14.78 8.84
C GLY A 158 -5.46 -14.14 9.78
N TYR A 159 -6.36 -13.37 9.22
CA TYR A 159 -7.44 -12.67 9.90
C TYR A 159 -8.77 -13.07 9.27
N ASP A 160 -9.79 -13.15 10.09
CA ASP A 160 -11.19 -13.27 9.70
C ASP A 160 -11.77 -11.84 9.70
N ALA A 161 -12.38 -11.42 8.60
CA ALA A 161 -12.98 -10.09 8.49
C ALA A 161 -14.27 -9.96 9.30
N GLY A 162 -14.91 -11.10 9.64
CA GLY A 162 -16.16 -11.14 10.38
C GLY A 162 -17.34 -10.61 9.58
N THR A 163 -17.27 -10.65 8.27
CA THR A 163 -18.28 -10.11 7.35
C THR A 163 -19.18 -11.18 6.75
N GLU A 164 -18.77 -12.43 6.83
CA GLU A 164 -19.58 -13.60 6.44
C GLU A 164 -19.77 -14.57 7.60
N ILE A 165 -20.79 -15.42 7.50
CA ILE A 165 -21.02 -16.49 8.48
C ILE A 165 -20.08 -17.66 8.13
N ASN A 166 -19.28 -18.09 9.10
CA ASN A 166 -18.42 -19.27 8.96
C ASN A 166 -19.26 -20.55 8.91
N THR A 167 -19.67 -20.94 7.71
CA THR A 167 -20.49 -22.13 7.46
C THR A 167 -19.67 -23.41 7.42
N GLU A 168 -18.36 -23.30 7.17
CA GLU A 168 -17.43 -24.41 6.89
C GLU A 168 -17.88 -25.26 5.66
N THR A 169 -18.72 -24.68 4.80
CA THR A 169 -19.26 -25.33 3.63
C THR A 169 -18.42 -25.02 2.40
N TRP A 170 -17.97 -26.03 1.70
CA TRP A 170 -17.15 -25.89 0.50
C TRP A 170 -17.77 -25.00 -0.58
N SER A 171 -19.11 -25.08 -0.76
CA SER A 171 -19.83 -24.27 -1.75
C SER A 171 -19.77 -22.77 -1.52
N ASP A 172 -19.41 -22.36 -0.31
CA ASP A 172 -19.37 -20.96 0.07
C ASP A 172 -17.98 -20.33 -0.15
N LEU A 173 -17.00 -21.16 -0.57
CA LEU A 173 -15.68 -20.69 -0.93
C LEU A 173 -15.65 -20.14 -2.35
N VAL A 174 -14.81 -19.12 -2.58
CA VAL A 174 -14.63 -18.54 -3.93
C VAL A 174 -14.16 -19.58 -4.94
N PRO A 175 -14.70 -19.56 -6.19
CA PRO A 175 -14.55 -20.61 -7.18
C PRO A 175 -13.15 -21.09 -7.54
N PRO A 176 -12.04 -20.35 -7.46
CA PRO A 176 -10.77 -20.93 -7.90
C PRO A 176 -10.07 -21.81 -6.85
N CYS A 177 -10.65 -22.08 -5.66
CA CYS A 177 -9.95 -22.80 -4.60
C CYS A 177 -9.49 -24.21 -5.03
N ALA A 178 -10.38 -25.04 -5.57
CA ALA A 178 -10.04 -26.40 -5.97
C ALA A 178 -8.92 -26.48 -7.02
N PRO A 179 -8.96 -25.74 -8.15
CA PRO A 179 -7.87 -25.78 -9.13
C PRO A 179 -6.56 -25.20 -8.61
N LEU A 180 -6.58 -24.29 -7.63
CA LEU A 180 -5.37 -23.71 -7.07
C LEU A 180 -4.68 -24.57 -6.02
N THR A 181 -5.44 -25.35 -5.27
CA THR A 181 -4.91 -26.17 -4.17
C THR A 181 -4.80 -27.64 -4.53
N GLY A 182 -5.51 -28.09 -5.57
CA GLY A 182 -5.68 -29.51 -5.89
C GLY A 182 -6.59 -30.26 -4.92
N VAL A 183 -7.20 -29.55 -3.98
CA VAL A 183 -8.12 -30.10 -2.98
C VAL A 183 -9.54 -29.72 -3.37
N GLY A 184 -10.39 -30.69 -3.57
CA GLY A 184 -11.83 -30.50 -3.80
C GLY A 184 -12.63 -30.68 -2.52
N ASP A 185 -13.97 -30.65 -2.67
CA ASP A 185 -14.88 -30.94 -1.59
C ASP A 185 -14.61 -32.35 -1.02
N GLN A 186 -14.30 -32.40 0.27
CA GLN A 186 -14.00 -33.64 0.97
C GLN A 186 -15.24 -34.22 1.65
N GLY A 187 -16.40 -33.58 1.45
CA GLY A 187 -17.67 -34.06 2.00
C GLY A 187 -17.71 -33.98 3.52
N GLY A 188 -17.84 -32.79 4.05
CA GLY A 188 -18.06 -32.52 5.47
C GLY A 188 -19.51 -32.88 5.90
#